data_93548b6c90ad5be0da3eaaf7b5de9584
#
_entry.id   93548b6c90ad5be0da3eaaf7b5de9584
#
_cell.length_a   1.000
_cell.length_b   1.000
_cell.length_c   1.000
_cell.angle_alpha   90.00
_cell.angle_beta   90.00
_cell.angle_gamma   90.00
#
_symmetry.space_group_name_H-M   'P 1'
#
loop_
_entity.id
_entity.type
_entity.pdbx_description
1 polymer ?
#
loop_
_entity_poly.entity_id
_entity_poly.type
_entity_poly.pdbx_seq_one_letter_code
_entity_poly.pdbx_strand_id
1 'polypeptide(L)'
;MEQRNTRLRNAGFVTFFFSGICTISSGVVVSLLQEEYGFAYGMTGTLLSLLSIGNLLAGLLAGALVGKMGMKPSVLLLTIGYAVGYGLMGLTGLPILLALAFFIVGIAKGSVLNTCTILVSGNSADRTRGMNTMHACYACGALLCPFLISAAARVSTTLAVLALAALGLVLWLVYLFTPMAGRAKAKEAV
;
A
#
# COMPACT_ATOMS: atom_id res chain seq x y z
N MET A 1 -25.83 16.40 10.81
CA MET A 1 -24.42 16.71 10.48
C MET A 1 -23.57 15.55 10.99
N GLU A 2 -23.09 14.73 10.09
CA GLU A 2 -22.21 13.61 10.44
C GLU A 2 -20.92 14.17 11.06
N GLN A 3 -20.59 13.75 12.29
CA GLN A 3 -19.40 14.24 12.99
C GLN A 3 -18.15 13.83 12.21
N ARG A 4 -17.52 14.79 11.54
CA ARG A 4 -16.27 14.58 10.80
C ARG A 4 -15.18 14.13 11.75
N ASN A 5 -14.68 12.93 11.55
CA ASN A 5 -13.66 12.34 12.42
C ASN A 5 -12.25 12.68 11.95
N THR A 6 -11.64 13.68 12.61
CA THR A 6 -10.27 14.13 12.30
C THR A 6 -9.23 13.00 12.41
N ARG A 7 -9.44 12.00 13.27
CA ARG A 7 -8.54 10.85 13.39
C ARG A 7 -8.57 10.00 12.12
N LEU A 8 -9.75 9.76 11.52
CA LEU A 8 -9.88 9.01 10.28
C LEU A 8 -9.21 9.74 9.12
N ARG A 9 -9.43 11.05 9.01
CA ARG A 9 -8.78 11.86 7.98
C ARG A 9 -7.26 11.85 8.11
N ASN A 10 -6.73 12.07 9.31
CA ASN A 10 -5.30 12.11 9.55
C ASN A 10 -4.65 10.74 9.34
N ALA A 11 -5.32 9.64 9.71
CA ALA A 11 -4.87 8.30 9.36
C ALA A 11 -4.74 8.12 7.84
N GLY A 12 -5.68 8.64 7.05
CA GLY A 12 -5.59 8.67 5.59
C GLY A 12 -4.35 9.43 5.08
N PHE A 13 -4.02 10.58 5.65
CA PHE A 13 -2.83 11.34 5.27
C PHE A 13 -1.53 10.57 5.57
N VAL A 14 -1.40 10.06 6.79
CA VAL A 14 -0.21 9.33 7.25
C VAL A 14 -0.02 8.04 6.44
N THR A 15 -1.07 7.25 6.26
CA THR A 15 -0.97 5.99 5.51
C THR A 15 -0.70 6.23 4.04
N PHE A 16 -1.22 7.31 3.46
CA PHE A 16 -0.97 7.64 2.07
C PHE A 16 0.46 8.16 1.83
N PHE A 17 1.06 8.85 2.81
CA PHE A 17 2.48 9.19 2.81
C PHE A 17 3.36 7.93 2.75
N PHE A 18 3.16 6.96 3.65
CA PHE A 18 3.89 5.69 3.62
C PHE A 18 3.63 4.89 2.34
N SER A 19 2.39 4.92 1.84
CA SER A 19 2.05 4.31 0.56
C SER A 19 2.81 4.94 -0.61
N GLY A 20 3.10 6.24 -0.57
CA GLY A 20 3.95 6.91 -1.57
C GLY A 20 5.34 6.28 -1.64
N ILE A 21 5.97 6.05 -0.48
CA ILE A 21 7.27 5.38 -0.40
C ILE A 21 7.16 3.96 -0.97
N CYS A 22 6.25 3.14 -0.43
CA CYS A 22 6.08 1.74 -0.83
C CYS A 22 5.69 1.57 -2.30
N THR A 23 4.94 2.50 -2.88
CA THR A 23 4.49 2.39 -4.27
C THR A 23 5.61 2.68 -5.27
N ILE A 24 6.34 3.79 -5.07
CA ILE A 24 7.41 4.20 -5.99
C ILE A 24 8.60 3.26 -5.88
N SER A 25 8.84 2.68 -4.71
CA SER A 25 9.92 1.71 -4.50
C SER A 25 9.85 0.48 -5.42
N SER A 26 8.66 0.10 -5.91
CA SER A 26 8.50 -1.10 -6.76
C SER A 26 9.40 -1.09 -8.00
N GLY A 27 9.58 0.10 -8.63
CA GLY A 27 10.49 0.26 -9.78
C GLY A 27 11.95 0.12 -9.40
N VAL A 28 12.36 0.69 -8.25
CA VAL A 28 13.74 0.57 -7.75
C VAL A 28 14.03 -0.86 -7.30
N VAL A 29 13.10 -1.47 -6.56
CA VAL A 29 13.22 -2.84 -6.07
C VAL A 29 13.37 -3.84 -7.21
N VAL A 30 12.56 -3.72 -8.28
CA VAL A 30 12.68 -4.65 -9.40
C VAL A 30 14.04 -4.54 -10.10
N SER A 31 14.63 -3.34 -10.18
CA SER A 31 15.97 -3.16 -10.72
C SER A 31 17.05 -3.77 -9.83
N LEU A 32 16.95 -3.57 -8.51
CA LEU A 32 17.86 -4.18 -7.53
C LEU A 32 17.81 -5.71 -7.58
N LEU A 33 16.61 -6.29 -7.63
CA LEU A 33 16.43 -7.73 -7.76
C LEU A 33 16.93 -8.26 -9.11
N GLN A 34 16.77 -7.48 -10.19
CA GLN A 34 17.31 -7.84 -11.50
C GLN A 34 18.85 -7.90 -11.49
N GLU A 35 19.51 -6.95 -10.84
CA GLU A 35 20.96 -6.94 -10.69
C GLU A 35 21.44 -8.11 -9.82
N GLU A 36 20.76 -8.38 -8.70
CA GLU A 36 21.16 -9.42 -7.74
C GLU A 36 20.97 -10.84 -8.29
N TYR A 37 19.85 -11.08 -8.99
CA TYR A 37 19.47 -12.43 -9.47
C TYR A 37 19.70 -12.64 -10.98
N GLY A 38 20.10 -11.62 -11.71
CA GLY A 38 20.43 -11.72 -13.14
C GLY A 38 19.25 -12.00 -14.05
N PHE A 39 18.03 -11.55 -13.73
CA PHE A 39 16.88 -11.85 -14.60
C PHE A 39 16.94 -11.08 -15.93
N ALA A 40 16.34 -11.68 -16.96
CA ALA A 40 16.08 -11.00 -18.23
C ALA A 40 15.04 -9.86 -18.07
N TYR A 41 15.13 -8.82 -18.89
CA TYR A 41 14.18 -7.69 -18.91
C TYR A 41 12.71 -8.12 -19.07
N GLY A 42 12.45 -9.23 -19.76
CA GLY A 42 11.11 -9.81 -19.85
C GLY A 42 10.51 -10.20 -18.51
N MET A 43 11.33 -10.70 -17.58
CA MET A 43 10.90 -11.01 -16.21
C MET A 43 10.55 -9.74 -15.45
N THR A 44 11.38 -8.70 -15.53
CA THR A 44 11.12 -7.39 -14.95
C THR A 44 9.77 -6.82 -15.40
N GLY A 45 9.50 -6.85 -16.71
CA GLY A 45 8.21 -6.44 -17.27
C GLY A 45 7.03 -7.26 -16.75
N THR A 46 7.21 -8.58 -16.60
CA THR A 46 6.19 -9.48 -16.04
C THR A 46 5.86 -9.14 -14.58
N LEU A 47 6.88 -8.90 -13.74
CA LEU A 47 6.69 -8.54 -12.32
C LEU A 47 5.91 -7.22 -12.17
N LEU A 48 6.26 -6.18 -12.94
CA LEU A 48 5.55 -4.90 -12.93
C LEU A 48 4.13 -5.01 -13.49
N SER A 49 3.90 -5.87 -14.47
CA SER A 49 2.57 -6.16 -15.00
C SER A 49 1.69 -6.83 -13.95
N LEU A 50 2.21 -7.82 -13.21
CA LEU A 50 1.49 -8.49 -12.12
C LEU A 50 1.15 -7.52 -10.98
N LEU A 51 2.07 -6.61 -10.64
CA LEU A 51 1.79 -5.54 -9.68
C LEU A 51 0.63 -4.65 -10.17
N SER A 52 0.61 -4.30 -11.46
CA SER A 52 -0.45 -3.49 -12.04
C SER A 52 -1.80 -4.21 -12.07
N ILE A 53 -1.80 -5.50 -12.39
CA ILE A 53 -3.00 -6.37 -12.33
C ILE A 53 -3.53 -6.46 -10.89
N GLY A 54 -2.66 -6.68 -9.91
CA GLY A 54 -3.03 -6.68 -8.50
C GLY A 54 -3.67 -5.36 -8.06
N ASN A 55 -3.07 -4.23 -8.47
CA ASN A 55 -3.61 -2.90 -8.19
C ASN A 55 -5.00 -2.68 -8.82
N LEU A 56 -5.23 -3.15 -10.04
CA LEU A 56 -6.54 -3.07 -10.70
C LEU A 56 -7.59 -3.91 -9.96
N LEU A 57 -7.25 -5.13 -9.57
CA LEU A 57 -8.16 -6.04 -8.88
C LEU A 57 -8.47 -5.59 -7.44
N ALA A 58 -7.62 -4.75 -6.84
CA ALA A 58 -7.80 -4.28 -5.47
C ALA A 58 -9.16 -3.61 -5.24
N GLY A 59 -9.67 -2.84 -6.20
CA GLY A 59 -10.99 -2.19 -6.12
C GLY A 59 -12.13 -3.20 -6.02
N LEU A 60 -12.09 -4.24 -6.84
CA LEU A 60 -13.10 -5.32 -6.85
C LEU A 60 -13.03 -6.12 -5.54
N LEU A 61 -11.82 -6.49 -5.11
CA LEU A 61 -11.60 -7.22 -3.87
C LEU A 61 -12.04 -6.40 -2.65
N ALA A 62 -11.70 -5.12 -2.60
CA ALA A 62 -12.11 -4.23 -1.51
C ALA A 62 -13.64 -4.14 -1.42
N GLY A 63 -14.34 -3.92 -2.54
CA GLY A 63 -15.81 -3.88 -2.57
C GLY A 63 -16.45 -5.18 -2.09
N ALA A 64 -15.99 -6.32 -2.61
CA ALA A 64 -16.50 -7.64 -2.25
C ALA A 64 -16.27 -7.99 -0.76
N LEU A 65 -15.07 -7.68 -0.23
CA LEU A 65 -14.72 -7.97 1.16
C LEU A 65 -15.43 -7.03 2.13
N VAL A 66 -15.53 -5.73 1.82
CA VAL A 66 -16.26 -4.77 2.67
C VAL A 66 -17.74 -5.18 2.81
N GLY A 67 -18.38 -5.65 1.73
CA GLY A 67 -19.74 -6.17 1.80
C GLY A 67 -19.90 -7.42 2.69
N LYS A 68 -18.87 -8.27 2.75
CA LYS A 68 -18.90 -9.53 3.51
C LYS A 68 -18.51 -9.36 4.98
N MET A 69 -17.40 -8.68 5.26
CA MET A 69 -16.81 -8.62 6.61
C MET A 69 -16.71 -7.22 7.20
N GLY A 70 -17.10 -6.18 6.46
CA GLY A 70 -17.02 -4.78 6.87
C GLY A 70 -15.70 -4.12 6.51
N MET A 71 -15.63 -2.79 6.69
CA MET A 71 -14.48 -1.99 6.21
C MET A 71 -13.17 -2.34 6.92
N LYS A 72 -13.14 -2.34 8.26
CA LYS A 72 -11.90 -2.51 9.02
C LYS A 72 -11.19 -3.84 8.74
N PRO A 73 -11.82 -5.02 8.87
CA PRO A 73 -11.15 -6.29 8.58
C PRO A 73 -10.72 -6.41 7.12
N SER A 74 -11.51 -5.87 6.17
CA SER A 74 -11.14 -5.87 4.74
C SER A 74 -9.89 -5.04 4.48
N VAL A 75 -9.80 -3.85 5.07
CA VAL A 75 -8.62 -2.98 4.94
C VAL A 75 -7.40 -3.66 5.54
N LEU A 76 -7.50 -4.24 6.73
CA LEU A 76 -6.38 -4.94 7.38
C LEU A 76 -5.91 -6.14 6.57
N LEU A 77 -6.83 -6.95 6.03
CA LEU A 77 -6.51 -8.11 5.22
C LEU A 77 -5.77 -7.74 3.92
N LEU A 78 -6.21 -6.68 3.25
CA LEU A 78 -5.64 -6.30 1.96
C LEU A 78 -4.32 -5.51 2.12
N THR A 79 -4.23 -4.63 3.11
CA THR A 79 -3.06 -3.74 3.25
C THR A 79 -1.85 -4.40 3.89
N ILE A 80 -2.02 -5.52 4.62
CA ILE A 80 -0.90 -6.35 5.10
C ILE A 80 -0.01 -6.84 3.95
N GLY A 81 -0.56 -6.86 2.73
CA GLY A 81 0.14 -7.26 1.53
C GLY A 81 1.41 -6.46 1.24
N TYR A 82 1.55 -5.22 1.73
CA TYR A 82 2.82 -4.51 1.65
C TYR A 82 3.92 -5.20 2.47
N ALA A 83 3.64 -5.52 3.74
CA ALA A 83 4.61 -6.18 4.61
C ALA A 83 4.93 -7.59 4.12
N VAL A 84 3.91 -8.36 3.74
CA VAL A 84 4.07 -9.74 3.25
C VAL A 84 4.80 -9.77 1.90
N GLY A 85 4.40 -8.94 0.95
CA GLY A 85 4.97 -8.92 -0.38
C GLY A 85 6.43 -8.47 -0.39
N TYR A 86 6.75 -7.34 0.26
CA TYR A 86 8.15 -6.92 0.38
C TYR A 86 8.97 -7.86 1.26
N GLY A 87 8.39 -8.42 2.33
CA GLY A 87 9.04 -9.45 3.12
C GLY A 87 9.43 -10.67 2.28
N LEU A 88 8.51 -11.15 1.44
CA LEU A 88 8.77 -12.25 0.54
C LEU A 88 9.86 -11.92 -0.51
N MET A 89 9.83 -10.71 -1.10
CA MET A 89 10.86 -10.25 -2.03
C MET A 89 12.26 -10.18 -1.39
N GLY A 90 12.35 -9.85 -0.10
CA GLY A 90 13.64 -9.82 0.62
C GLY A 90 14.18 -11.18 1.03
N LEU A 91 13.35 -12.24 0.97
CA LEU A 91 13.72 -13.57 1.44
C LEU A 91 13.97 -14.57 0.30
N THR A 92 13.61 -14.25 -0.94
CA THR A 92 13.70 -15.21 -2.05
C THR A 92 13.99 -14.54 -3.39
N GLY A 93 14.78 -15.22 -4.22
CA GLY A 93 15.00 -14.90 -5.63
C GLY A 93 14.20 -15.80 -6.60
N LEU A 94 13.32 -16.69 -6.08
CA LEU A 94 12.56 -17.59 -6.94
C LEU A 94 11.53 -16.83 -7.78
N PRO A 95 11.54 -16.91 -9.12
CA PRO A 95 10.72 -16.12 -10.01
C PRO A 95 9.21 -16.20 -9.69
N ILE A 96 8.71 -17.37 -9.36
CA ILE A 96 7.29 -17.59 -9.07
C ILE A 96 6.86 -16.92 -7.76
N LEU A 97 7.72 -16.91 -6.73
CA LEU A 97 7.46 -16.26 -5.46
C LEU A 97 7.56 -14.73 -5.60
N LEU A 98 8.50 -14.26 -6.41
CA LEU A 98 8.59 -12.83 -6.75
C LEU A 98 7.35 -12.37 -7.52
N ALA A 99 6.86 -13.15 -8.49
CA ALA A 99 5.63 -12.87 -9.21
C ALA A 99 4.42 -12.73 -8.26
N LEU A 100 4.29 -13.68 -7.33
CA LEU A 100 3.25 -13.63 -6.29
C LEU A 100 3.42 -12.40 -5.37
N ALA A 101 4.63 -12.10 -4.95
CA ALA A 101 4.94 -10.98 -4.09
C ALA A 101 4.59 -9.63 -4.74
N PHE A 102 4.96 -9.41 -6.02
CA PHE A 102 4.60 -8.21 -6.77
C PHE A 102 3.09 -8.08 -6.94
N PHE A 103 2.39 -9.18 -7.21
CA PHE A 103 0.93 -9.19 -7.30
C PHE A 103 0.26 -8.79 -5.96
N ILE A 104 0.73 -9.35 -4.83
CA ILE A 104 0.25 -9.03 -3.48
C ILE A 104 0.50 -7.55 -3.14
N VAL A 105 1.69 -7.03 -3.44
CA VAL A 105 2.00 -5.59 -3.27
C VAL A 105 1.07 -4.72 -4.12
N GLY A 106 0.75 -5.15 -5.33
CA GLY A 106 -0.23 -4.46 -6.19
C GLY A 106 -1.61 -4.37 -5.55
N ILE A 107 -2.11 -5.46 -4.98
CA ILE A 107 -3.39 -5.46 -4.24
C ILE A 107 -3.34 -4.51 -3.05
N ALA A 108 -2.26 -4.54 -2.26
CA ALA A 108 -2.11 -3.64 -1.12
C ALA A 108 -2.10 -2.16 -1.54
N LYS A 109 -1.37 -1.84 -2.61
CA LYS A 109 -1.30 -0.50 -3.19
C LYS A 109 -2.68 0.06 -3.54
N GLY A 110 -3.46 -0.67 -4.31
CA GLY A 110 -4.80 -0.25 -4.72
C GLY A 110 -5.77 -0.16 -3.53
N SER A 111 -5.64 -1.06 -2.56
CA SER A 111 -6.47 -1.06 -1.36
C SER A 111 -6.19 0.14 -0.46
N VAL A 112 -4.92 0.54 -0.30
CA VAL A 112 -4.55 1.76 0.45
C VAL A 112 -5.10 2.99 -0.25
N LEU A 113 -4.95 3.12 -1.58
CA LEU A 113 -5.49 4.23 -2.35
C LEU A 113 -7.01 4.39 -2.13
N ASN A 114 -7.77 3.29 -2.29
CA ASN A 114 -9.21 3.29 -2.10
C ASN A 114 -9.59 3.66 -0.66
N THR A 115 -8.90 3.07 0.33
CA THR A 115 -9.16 3.34 1.76
C THR A 115 -8.89 4.79 2.11
N CYS A 116 -7.74 5.33 1.72
CA CYS A 116 -7.37 6.73 1.98
C CYS A 116 -8.38 7.69 1.34
N THR A 117 -8.81 7.41 0.10
CA THR A 117 -9.82 8.20 -0.60
C THR A 117 -11.13 8.24 0.21
N ILE A 118 -11.61 7.11 0.71
CA ILE A 118 -12.84 7.05 1.53
C ILE A 118 -12.65 7.79 2.86
N LEU A 119 -11.55 7.54 3.57
CA LEU A 119 -11.29 8.16 4.87
C LEU A 119 -11.16 9.68 4.77
N VAL A 120 -10.43 10.17 3.78
CA VAL A 120 -10.17 11.60 3.62
C VAL A 120 -11.39 12.33 3.05
N SER A 121 -12.00 11.80 1.97
CA SER A 121 -13.15 12.45 1.34
C SER A 121 -14.37 12.54 2.26
N GLY A 122 -14.63 11.50 3.05
CA GLY A 122 -15.76 11.45 3.98
C GLY A 122 -15.56 12.27 5.25
N ASN A 123 -14.31 12.57 5.65
CA ASN A 123 -14.00 13.24 6.92
C ASN A 123 -13.36 14.65 6.77
N SER A 124 -13.24 15.18 5.55
CA SER A 124 -12.75 16.53 5.29
C SER A 124 -13.88 17.55 5.22
N ALA A 125 -13.66 18.73 5.78
CA ALA A 125 -14.61 19.86 5.70
C ALA A 125 -14.79 20.32 4.25
N ASP A 126 -13.68 20.48 3.56
CA ASP A 126 -13.58 20.69 2.13
C ASP A 126 -12.96 19.42 1.53
N ARG A 127 -13.78 18.70 0.74
CA ARG A 127 -13.38 17.46 0.11
C ARG A 127 -12.21 17.67 -0.86
N THR A 128 -12.27 18.71 -1.67
CA THR A 128 -11.23 19.01 -2.68
C THR A 128 -9.91 19.31 -2.00
N ARG A 129 -9.91 20.17 -0.99
CA ARG A 129 -8.72 20.50 -0.21
C ARG A 129 -8.16 19.26 0.51
N GLY A 130 -9.03 18.43 1.09
CA GLY A 130 -8.63 17.18 1.75
C GLY A 130 -7.94 16.22 0.78
N MET A 131 -8.52 16.01 -0.40
CA MET A 131 -7.95 15.14 -1.43
C MET A 131 -6.61 15.68 -1.96
N ASN A 132 -6.50 16.98 -2.22
CA ASN A 132 -5.24 17.59 -2.65
C ASN A 132 -4.15 17.44 -1.59
N THR A 133 -4.47 17.65 -0.30
CA THR A 133 -3.52 17.42 0.80
C THR A 133 -3.10 15.96 0.88
N MET A 134 -4.02 15.02 0.69
CA MET A 134 -3.72 13.58 0.67
C MET A 134 -2.72 13.25 -0.44
N HIS A 135 -2.94 13.74 -1.66
CA HIS A 135 -2.02 13.52 -2.78
C HIS A 135 -0.67 14.22 -2.58
N ALA A 136 -0.64 15.39 -1.93
CA ALA A 136 0.60 16.05 -1.54
C ALA A 136 1.41 15.20 -0.53
N CYS A 137 0.75 14.58 0.47
CA CYS A 137 1.40 13.65 1.38
C CYS A 137 2.01 12.45 0.62
N TYR A 138 1.27 11.87 -0.32
CA TYR A 138 1.79 10.80 -1.18
C TYR A 138 3.01 11.23 -1.98
N ALA A 139 2.97 12.41 -2.61
CA ALA A 139 4.07 12.95 -3.38
C ALA A 139 5.33 13.18 -2.53
N CYS A 140 5.17 13.66 -1.28
CA CYS A 140 6.28 13.78 -0.34
C CYS A 140 6.92 12.40 -0.02
N GLY A 141 6.09 11.39 0.22
CA GLY A 141 6.57 10.02 0.42
C GLY A 141 7.29 9.47 -0.81
N ALA A 142 6.71 9.66 -1.99
CA ALA A 142 7.26 9.25 -3.27
C ALA A 142 8.63 9.91 -3.56
N LEU A 143 8.78 11.19 -3.22
CA LEU A 143 10.05 11.93 -3.36
C LEU A 143 11.14 11.39 -2.43
N LEU A 144 10.80 10.99 -1.22
CA LEU A 144 11.76 10.45 -0.25
C LEU A 144 12.19 9.01 -0.60
N CYS A 145 11.37 8.25 -1.33
CA CYS A 145 11.59 6.84 -1.63
C CYS A 145 12.97 6.54 -2.21
N PRO A 146 13.43 7.16 -3.33
CA PRO A 146 14.70 6.80 -3.94
C PRO A 146 15.89 7.05 -2.99
N PHE A 147 15.84 8.07 -2.16
CA PHE A 147 16.91 8.37 -1.19
C PHE A 147 16.98 7.30 -0.10
N LEU A 148 15.82 6.90 0.46
CA LEU A 148 15.74 5.87 1.50
C LEU A 148 16.21 4.51 0.97
N ILE A 149 15.72 4.11 -0.20
CA ILE A 149 16.06 2.82 -0.80
C ILE A 149 17.51 2.79 -1.21
N SER A 150 18.04 3.84 -1.88
CA SER A 150 19.45 3.89 -2.28
C SER A 150 20.40 3.89 -1.08
N ALA A 151 20.02 4.54 0.02
CA ALA A 151 20.83 4.50 1.25
C ALA A 151 20.86 3.09 1.86
N ALA A 152 19.74 2.41 1.93
CA ALA A 152 19.64 1.04 2.44
C ALA A 152 20.31 0.02 1.50
N ALA A 153 20.18 0.18 0.18
CA ALA A 153 20.78 -0.70 -0.83
C ALA A 153 22.33 -0.65 -0.86
N ARG A 154 22.93 0.44 -0.36
CA ARG A 154 24.39 0.49 -0.15
C ARG A 154 24.89 -0.56 0.84
N VAL A 155 24.04 -1.02 1.75
CA VAL A 155 24.37 -2.07 2.71
C VAL A 155 24.05 -3.43 2.11
N SER A 156 22.79 -3.64 1.68
CA SER A 156 22.35 -4.81 0.92
C SER A 156 20.95 -4.58 0.31
N THR A 157 20.68 -5.24 -0.82
CA THR A 157 19.36 -5.27 -1.44
C THR A 157 18.30 -5.82 -0.48
N THR A 158 18.64 -6.92 0.21
CA THR A 158 17.76 -7.53 1.22
C THR A 158 17.34 -6.53 2.30
N LEU A 159 18.30 -5.75 2.83
CA LEU A 159 17.98 -4.72 3.84
C LEU A 159 17.05 -3.65 3.29
N ALA A 160 17.28 -3.18 2.06
CA ALA A 160 16.43 -2.19 1.41
C ALA A 160 14.99 -2.68 1.27
N VAL A 161 14.80 -3.93 0.85
CA VAL A 161 13.49 -4.53 0.65
C VAL A 161 12.79 -4.83 1.99
N LEU A 162 13.51 -5.33 2.99
CA LEU A 162 12.97 -5.56 4.33
C LEU A 162 12.59 -4.26 5.06
N ALA A 163 13.32 -3.16 4.80
CA ALA A 163 12.92 -1.84 5.31
C ALA A 163 11.55 -1.40 4.75
N LEU A 164 11.27 -1.72 3.48
CA LEU A 164 9.94 -1.49 2.90
C LEU A 164 8.87 -2.38 3.53
N ALA A 165 9.19 -3.64 3.84
CA ALA A 165 8.28 -4.53 4.57
C ALA A 165 7.96 -3.95 5.96
N ALA A 166 8.95 -3.42 6.66
CA ALA A 166 8.76 -2.75 7.95
C ALA A 166 7.89 -1.49 7.82
N LEU A 167 8.10 -0.66 6.79
CA LEU A 167 7.24 0.50 6.51
C LEU A 167 5.80 0.07 6.17
N GLY A 168 5.62 -1.00 5.41
CA GLY A 168 4.32 -1.61 5.13
C GLY A 168 3.62 -2.08 6.41
N LEU A 169 4.38 -2.65 7.36
CA LEU A 169 3.87 -3.05 8.66
C LEU A 169 3.45 -1.83 9.50
N VAL A 170 4.25 -0.75 9.50
CA VAL A 170 3.88 0.51 10.18
C VAL A 170 2.58 1.07 9.60
N LEU A 171 2.43 1.11 8.28
CA LEU A 171 1.19 1.52 7.62
C LEU A 171 0.00 0.66 8.08
N TRP A 172 0.17 -0.65 8.13
CA TRP A 172 -0.84 -1.59 8.59
C TRP A 172 -1.21 -1.36 10.06
N LEU A 173 -0.24 -1.11 10.94
CA LEU A 173 -0.47 -0.77 12.34
C LEU A 173 -1.27 0.52 12.49
N VAL A 174 -1.02 1.54 11.67
CA VAL A 174 -1.85 2.77 11.68
C VAL A 174 -3.31 2.43 11.39
N TYR A 175 -3.60 1.56 10.43
CA TYR A 175 -4.97 1.12 10.17
C TYR A 175 -5.55 0.26 11.31
N LEU A 176 -4.73 -0.58 11.95
CA LEU A 176 -5.15 -1.40 13.09
C LEU A 176 -5.68 -0.54 14.24
N PHE A 177 -5.01 0.58 14.54
CA PHE A 177 -5.42 1.52 15.59
C PHE A 177 -6.43 2.58 15.13
N THR A 178 -6.76 2.62 13.85
CA THR A 178 -7.76 3.56 13.32
C THR A 178 -9.19 3.04 13.56
N PRO A 179 -10.09 3.84 14.18
CA PRO A 179 -11.46 3.41 14.48
C PRO A 179 -12.36 3.47 13.26
N MET A 180 -12.21 2.51 12.34
CA MET A 180 -13.08 2.37 11.16
C MET A 180 -14.39 1.66 11.54
N ALA A 181 -15.51 2.00 10.85
CA ALA A 181 -16.79 1.36 11.07
C ALA A 181 -16.75 -0.14 10.75
N GLY A 182 -17.24 -0.96 11.67
CA GLY A 182 -17.46 -2.39 11.45
C GLY A 182 -18.77 -2.66 10.69
N ARG A 183 -19.03 -3.93 10.37
CA ARG A 183 -20.20 -4.40 9.59
C ARG A 183 -21.57 -3.97 10.15
N ALA A 184 -21.70 -3.82 11.48
CA ALA A 184 -22.97 -3.48 12.12
C ALA A 184 -23.49 -2.08 11.74
N LYS A 185 -22.60 -1.09 11.60
CA LYS A 185 -22.95 0.28 11.22
C LYS A 185 -23.21 0.49 9.72
N ALA A 186 -22.71 -0.39 8.87
CA ALA A 186 -22.92 -0.30 7.43
C ALA A 186 -24.36 -0.74 7.00
N LYS A 187 -25.03 -1.57 7.83
CA LYS A 187 -26.41 -2.02 7.57
C LYS A 187 -27.48 -1.01 7.99
N GLU A 188 -27.15 -0.07 8.88
CA GLU A 188 -28.11 0.97 9.33
C GLU A 188 -28.06 2.23 8.44
N ALA A 189 -27.09 2.32 7.52
CA ALA A 189 -26.91 3.49 6.65
C ALA A 189 -27.45 3.29 5.21
N VAL A 190 -28.16 2.19 4.92
CA VAL A 190 -28.89 1.90 3.69
C VAL A 190 -30.39 1.85 3.99
#